data_1de20bd8d650b6ef607538fc7fb97778
#
_entry.id   1de20bd8d650b6ef607538fc7fb97778
#
_cell.length_a   1.000
_cell.length_b   1.000
_cell.length_c   1.000
_cell.angle_alpha   90.00
_cell.angle_beta   90.00
_cell.angle_gamma   90.00
#
_symmetry.space_group_name_H-M   'P 1'
#
loop_
_entity.id
_entity.type
_entity.pdbx_description
1 polymer ?
#
loop_
_entity_poly.entity_id
_entity_poly.type
_entity_poly.pdbx_seq_one_letter_code
_entity_poly.pdbx_strand_id
1 'polypeptide(L)'
;RGLTRCLDLGKVAAITPDGPRGPARVAAMGPVSLSNMTKKPVVPVAWAVDRFWRAPGWDGMIIPKPFSRGIMVWGTPIAAPQTDNSKSRDKDHMESQRRALEAAINQVTDEADQYFAPPDKGSGNA
;
A
#
# COMPACT_ATOMS: atom_id res chain seq x y z
N ARG A 1 16.90 4.11 -10.75
CA ARG A 1 17.24 3.44 -12.04
C ARG A 1 17.11 1.91 -11.98
N GLY A 2 17.37 1.26 -10.84
CA GLY A 2 17.29 -0.20 -10.71
C GLY A 2 15.86 -0.76 -10.83
N LEU A 3 14.87 -0.13 -10.17
CA LEU A 3 13.48 -0.57 -10.19
C LEU A 3 12.85 -0.46 -11.59
N THR A 4 13.13 0.60 -12.32
CA THR A 4 12.64 0.79 -13.69
C THR A 4 13.11 -0.36 -14.59
N ARG A 5 14.41 -0.69 -14.52
CA ARG A 5 14.98 -1.80 -15.29
C ARG A 5 14.36 -3.15 -14.93
N CYS A 6 14.07 -3.39 -13.64
CA CYS A 6 13.38 -4.62 -13.23
C CYS A 6 11.98 -4.74 -13.83
N LEU A 7 11.22 -3.65 -13.84
CA LEU A 7 9.89 -3.61 -14.44
C LEU A 7 9.91 -3.76 -15.96
N ASP A 8 10.91 -3.19 -16.64
CA ASP A 8 11.10 -3.35 -18.09
C ASP A 8 11.42 -4.80 -18.47
N LEU A 9 12.08 -5.54 -17.57
CA LEU A 9 12.37 -6.96 -17.71
C LEU A 9 11.18 -7.88 -17.33
N GLY A 10 10.01 -7.32 -17.10
CA GLY A 10 8.81 -8.08 -16.72
C GLY A 10 8.78 -8.57 -15.27
N LYS A 11 9.67 -8.06 -14.42
CA LYS A 11 9.70 -8.38 -12.99
C LYS A 11 8.73 -7.50 -12.20
N VAL A 12 8.38 -7.95 -11.00
CA VAL A 12 7.56 -7.19 -10.06
C VAL A 12 8.46 -6.44 -9.07
N ALA A 13 8.12 -5.21 -8.76
CA ALA A 13 8.77 -4.42 -7.72
C ALA A 13 7.81 -4.23 -6.55
N ALA A 14 8.25 -4.54 -5.34
CA ALA A 14 7.52 -4.24 -4.11
C ALA A 14 8.09 -2.99 -3.46
N ILE A 15 7.22 -2.08 -3.04
CA ILE A 15 7.61 -0.79 -2.46
C ILE A 15 6.75 -0.52 -1.23
N THR A 16 7.38 -0.10 -0.14
CA THR A 16 6.66 0.43 1.03
C THR A 16 6.14 1.83 0.71
N PRO A 17 4.85 2.08 0.87
CA PRO A 17 4.23 3.30 0.36
C PRO A 17 4.56 4.56 1.14
N ASP A 18 4.77 4.45 2.44
CA ASP A 18 4.97 5.57 3.36
C ASP A 18 6.45 6.04 3.49
N GLY A 19 7.35 5.34 2.80
CA GLY A 19 8.76 5.71 2.80
C GLY A 19 9.47 5.52 4.16
N PRO A 20 10.79 5.76 4.23
CA PRO A 20 11.60 5.42 5.40
C PRO A 20 11.44 6.37 6.60
N ARG A 21 10.82 7.52 6.40
CA ARG A 21 10.68 8.57 7.44
C ARG A 21 9.26 8.80 7.91
N GLY A 22 8.27 8.12 7.30
CA GLY A 22 6.87 8.36 7.58
C GLY A 22 6.35 9.69 7.05
N PRO A 23 5.21 10.17 7.51
CA PRO A 23 4.34 9.54 8.53
C PRO A 23 3.67 8.26 8.05
N ALA A 24 3.26 7.41 9.01
CA ALA A 24 2.55 6.17 8.71
C ALA A 24 1.22 6.44 7.99
N ARG A 25 0.84 5.53 7.09
CA ARG A 25 -0.41 5.58 6.31
C ARG A 25 -0.52 6.76 5.32
N VAL A 26 0.55 7.50 5.08
CA VAL A 26 0.62 8.55 4.06
C VAL A 26 1.50 8.06 2.91
N ALA A 27 0.91 7.92 1.73
CA ALA A 27 1.65 7.43 0.57
C ALA A 27 2.63 8.47 0.04
N ALA A 28 3.87 8.05 -0.19
CA ALA A 28 4.87 8.86 -0.86
C ALA A 28 4.62 8.93 -2.37
N MET A 29 5.21 9.91 -3.03
CA MET A 29 5.06 10.12 -4.48
C MET A 29 5.79 9.06 -5.33
N GLY A 30 6.75 8.35 -4.75
CA GLY A 30 7.61 7.39 -5.46
C GLY A 30 6.87 6.34 -6.28
N PRO A 31 5.92 5.59 -5.71
CA PRO A 31 5.15 4.58 -6.45
C PRO A 31 4.37 5.17 -7.64
N VAL A 32 3.77 6.34 -7.47
CA VAL A 32 3.03 7.05 -8.52
C VAL A 32 3.97 7.48 -9.65
N SER A 33 5.11 8.07 -9.29
CA SER A 33 6.13 8.47 -10.27
C SER A 33 6.65 7.27 -11.06
N LEU A 34 6.90 6.15 -10.39
CA LEU A 34 7.37 4.93 -11.03
C LEU A 34 6.32 4.36 -11.99
N SER A 35 5.05 4.31 -11.57
CA SER A 35 3.93 3.88 -12.42
C SER A 35 3.79 4.73 -13.67
N ASN A 36 3.87 6.06 -13.51
CA ASN A 36 3.79 7.00 -14.64
C ASN A 36 4.96 6.86 -15.62
N MET A 37 6.16 6.62 -15.12
CA MET A 37 7.36 6.45 -15.95
C MET A 37 7.35 5.11 -16.71
N THR A 38 6.90 4.05 -16.07
CA THR A 38 6.97 2.68 -16.62
C THR A 38 5.68 2.23 -17.30
N LYS A 39 4.61 3.01 -17.16
CA LYS A 39 3.25 2.66 -17.63
C LYS A 39 2.74 1.32 -17.09
N LYS A 40 3.21 0.94 -15.91
CA LYS A 40 2.80 -0.28 -15.21
C LYS A 40 1.78 0.02 -14.13
N PRO A 41 0.80 -0.87 -13.92
CA PRO A 41 -0.18 -0.70 -12.86
C PRO A 41 0.45 -0.86 -11.47
N VAL A 42 -0.18 -0.26 -10.46
CA VAL A 42 0.15 -0.43 -9.05
C VAL A 42 -0.93 -1.27 -8.39
N VAL A 43 -0.52 -2.30 -7.66
CA VAL A 43 -1.45 -3.15 -6.89
C VAL A 43 -1.24 -2.88 -5.42
N PRO A 44 -2.23 -2.33 -4.70
CA PRO A 44 -2.16 -2.18 -3.26
C PRO A 44 -2.26 -3.55 -2.59
N VAL A 45 -1.38 -3.80 -1.62
CA VAL A 45 -1.32 -5.05 -0.86
C VAL A 45 -1.13 -4.72 0.60
N ALA A 46 -1.87 -5.40 1.46
CA ALA A 46 -1.66 -5.37 2.89
C ALA A 46 -1.63 -6.79 3.46
N TRP A 47 -1.07 -6.92 4.64
CA TRP A 47 -1.03 -8.18 5.37
C TRP A 47 -1.25 -7.95 6.85
N ALA A 48 -1.82 -8.94 7.51
CA ALA A 48 -2.01 -8.96 8.94
C ALA A 48 -1.75 -10.35 9.51
N VAL A 49 -1.46 -10.41 10.79
CA VAL A 49 -1.26 -11.65 11.54
C VAL A 49 -2.07 -11.60 12.84
N ASP A 50 -2.49 -12.76 13.31
CA ASP A 50 -3.31 -12.87 14.52
C ASP A 50 -2.50 -12.63 15.81
N ARG A 51 -1.19 -12.94 15.80
CA ARG A 51 -0.30 -12.77 16.95
C ARG A 51 1.02 -12.16 16.52
N PHE A 52 1.40 -11.06 17.14
CA PHE A 52 2.59 -10.33 16.78
C PHE A 52 3.19 -9.56 17.97
N TRP A 53 4.46 -9.21 17.83
CA TRP A 53 5.09 -8.16 18.61
C TRP A 53 5.09 -6.87 17.78
N ARG A 54 5.04 -5.75 18.48
CA ARG A 54 5.19 -4.45 17.85
C ARG A 54 6.52 -3.85 18.21
N ALA A 55 7.37 -3.60 17.20
CA ALA A 55 8.65 -2.95 17.41
C ALA A 55 8.47 -1.47 17.80
N PRO A 56 9.32 -0.90 18.66
CA PRO A 56 9.33 0.53 18.91
C PRO A 56 9.76 1.27 17.65
N GLY A 57 9.04 2.32 17.29
CA GLY A 57 9.32 3.13 16.11
C GLY A 57 8.07 3.86 15.65
N TRP A 58 8.25 4.82 14.77
CA TRP A 58 7.16 5.62 14.20
C TRP A 58 6.19 4.77 13.34
N ASP A 59 6.70 3.71 12.74
CA ASP A 59 5.95 2.81 11.87
C ASP A 59 5.23 1.69 12.62
N GLY A 60 5.59 1.46 13.89
CA GLY A 60 5.01 0.39 14.71
C GLY A 60 5.15 -0.99 14.03
N MET A 61 6.31 -1.27 13.44
CA MET A 61 6.57 -2.48 12.66
C MET A 61 6.09 -3.75 13.37
N ILE A 62 5.33 -4.56 12.67
CA ILE A 62 4.78 -5.81 13.17
C ILE A 62 5.76 -6.94 12.92
N ILE A 63 6.10 -7.67 13.99
CA ILE A 63 6.93 -8.88 13.93
C ILE A 63 6.04 -10.07 14.28
N PRO A 64 5.74 -10.96 13.31
CA PRO A 64 4.90 -12.12 13.57
C PRO A 64 5.49 -13.03 14.64
N LYS A 65 4.66 -13.52 15.56
CA LYS A 65 5.06 -14.57 16.50
C LYS A 65 5.15 -15.92 15.78
N PRO A 66 5.98 -16.85 16.26
CA PRO A 66 6.02 -18.20 15.72
C PRO A 66 4.63 -18.85 15.74
N PHE A 67 4.31 -19.61 14.69
CA PHE A 67 3.03 -20.31 14.51
C PHE A 67 1.79 -19.41 14.52
N SER A 68 1.94 -18.13 14.17
CA SER A 68 0.82 -17.24 13.94
C SER A 68 0.20 -17.48 12.57
N ARG A 69 -1.10 -17.16 12.45
CA ARG A 69 -1.79 -17.17 11.15
C ARG A 69 -1.71 -15.80 10.52
N GLY A 70 -1.53 -15.76 9.22
CA GLY A 70 -1.48 -14.52 8.46
C GLY A 70 -2.50 -14.49 7.35
N ILE A 71 -2.89 -13.29 6.94
CA ILE A 71 -3.69 -13.01 5.76
C ILE A 71 -2.99 -11.95 4.92
N MET A 72 -3.12 -12.06 3.62
CA MET A 72 -2.70 -11.05 2.66
C MET A 72 -3.92 -10.60 1.86
N VAL A 73 -4.16 -9.30 1.83
CA VAL A 73 -5.27 -8.68 1.09
C VAL A 73 -4.71 -7.93 -0.11
N TRP A 74 -5.23 -8.25 -1.27
CA TRP A 74 -4.86 -7.63 -2.54
C TRP A 74 -6.00 -6.70 -2.98
N GLY A 75 -5.68 -5.44 -3.19
CA GLY A 75 -6.64 -4.48 -3.70
C GLY A 75 -6.74 -4.50 -5.22
N THR A 76 -7.67 -3.70 -5.74
CA THR A 76 -7.84 -3.53 -7.18
C THR A 76 -6.62 -2.85 -7.79
N PRO A 77 -6.06 -3.38 -8.90
CA PRO A 77 -4.97 -2.73 -9.60
C PRO A 77 -5.35 -1.31 -10.05
N ILE A 78 -4.47 -0.36 -9.80
CA ILE A 78 -4.61 1.03 -10.25
C ILE A 78 -3.81 1.17 -11.53
N ALA A 79 -4.51 1.38 -12.65
CA ALA A 79 -3.89 1.53 -13.96
C ALA A 79 -3.03 2.80 -14.03
N ALA A 80 -1.87 2.70 -14.70
CA ALA A 80 -1.09 3.88 -15.04
C ALA A 80 -1.82 4.71 -16.09
N PRO A 81 -1.75 6.06 -16.02
CA PRO A 81 -2.36 6.91 -17.04
C PRO A 81 -1.70 6.66 -18.39
N GLN A 82 -2.53 6.44 -19.40
CA GLN A 82 -2.11 6.18 -20.78
C GLN A 82 -1.94 7.47 -21.60
N THR A 83 -2.20 8.62 -20.98
CA THR A 83 -2.12 9.92 -21.64
C THR A 83 -0.70 10.42 -21.82
N ASP A 84 -0.52 11.25 -22.87
CA ASP A 84 0.76 11.86 -23.27
C ASP A 84 1.51 12.52 -22.10
N ASN A 85 2.83 12.45 -22.22
CA ASN A 85 3.82 12.84 -21.21
C ASN A 85 3.67 14.24 -20.58
N SER A 86 2.89 15.13 -21.17
CA SER A 86 2.69 16.48 -20.65
C SER A 86 1.68 16.56 -19.50
N LYS A 87 0.58 15.80 -19.58
CA LYS A 87 -0.46 15.78 -18.54
C LYS A 87 -0.14 14.83 -17.39
N SER A 88 0.63 13.78 -17.64
CA SER A 88 1.01 12.83 -16.59
C SER A 88 2.07 13.37 -15.62
N ARG A 89 2.69 14.51 -15.95
CA ARG A 89 3.65 15.22 -15.12
C ARG A 89 3.07 16.42 -14.38
N ASP A 90 1.79 16.70 -14.58
CA ASP A 90 1.11 17.75 -13.83
C ASP A 90 1.07 17.35 -12.35
N LYS A 91 1.55 18.25 -11.49
CA LYS A 91 1.62 18.04 -10.04
C LYS A 91 0.25 17.71 -9.44
N ASP A 92 -0.81 18.37 -9.92
CA ASP A 92 -2.18 18.16 -9.43
C ASP A 92 -2.68 16.76 -9.81
N HIS A 93 -2.37 16.28 -11.00
CA HIS A 93 -2.74 14.94 -11.45
C HIS A 93 -1.98 13.86 -10.67
N MET A 94 -0.69 14.05 -10.47
CA MET A 94 0.13 13.13 -9.65
C MET A 94 -0.31 13.11 -8.19
N GLU A 95 -0.68 14.24 -7.63
CA GLU A 95 -1.20 14.33 -6.26
C GLU A 95 -2.56 13.62 -6.13
N SER A 96 -3.44 13.77 -7.12
CA SER A 96 -4.71 13.03 -7.17
C SER A 96 -4.47 11.51 -7.21
N GLN A 97 -3.51 11.04 -8.00
CA GLN A 97 -3.12 9.62 -8.06
C GLN A 97 -2.52 9.14 -6.75
N ARG A 98 -1.68 9.96 -6.11
CA ARG A 98 -1.10 9.65 -4.81
C ARG A 98 -2.18 9.45 -3.76
N ARG A 99 -3.18 10.33 -3.70
CA ARG A 99 -4.32 10.22 -2.78
C ARG A 99 -5.18 9.00 -3.06
N ALA A 100 -5.40 8.67 -4.33
CA ALA A 100 -6.12 7.47 -4.72
C ALA A 100 -5.39 6.20 -4.28
N LEU A 101 -4.07 6.17 -4.45
CA LEU A 101 -3.22 5.08 -3.98
C LEU A 101 -3.25 4.97 -2.44
N GLU A 102 -3.14 6.09 -1.74
CA GLU A 102 -3.21 6.14 -0.29
C GLU A 102 -4.54 5.60 0.24
N ALA A 103 -5.66 6.01 -0.35
CA ALA A 103 -6.98 5.50 0.01
C ALA A 103 -7.10 3.99 -0.23
N ALA A 104 -6.62 3.50 -1.36
CA ALA A 104 -6.63 2.07 -1.70
C ALA A 104 -5.77 1.23 -0.75
N ILE A 105 -4.58 1.70 -0.39
CA ILE A 105 -3.69 1.02 0.56
C ILE A 105 -4.30 1.01 1.96
N ASN A 106 -4.85 2.13 2.41
CA ASN A 106 -5.52 2.21 3.71
C ASN A 106 -6.73 1.28 3.78
N GLN A 107 -7.50 1.17 2.70
CA GLN A 107 -8.64 0.25 2.62
C GLN A 107 -8.19 -1.21 2.80
N VAL A 108 -7.22 -1.69 2.02
CA VAL A 108 -6.75 -3.08 2.15
C VAL A 108 -6.05 -3.34 3.48
N THR A 109 -5.42 -2.32 4.07
CA THR A 109 -4.84 -2.42 5.42
C THR A 109 -5.92 -2.59 6.47
N ASP A 110 -6.99 -1.81 6.41
CA ASP A 110 -8.12 -1.92 7.34
C ASP A 110 -8.83 -3.26 7.17
N GLU A 111 -9.02 -3.76 5.96
CA GLU A 111 -9.58 -5.09 5.71
C GLU A 111 -8.70 -6.19 6.31
N ALA A 112 -7.38 -6.12 6.15
CA ALA A 112 -6.45 -7.09 6.72
C ALA A 112 -6.48 -7.06 8.26
N ASP A 113 -6.47 -5.87 8.85
CA ASP A 113 -6.50 -5.70 10.30
C ASP A 113 -7.82 -6.20 10.91
N GLN A 114 -8.94 -5.96 10.25
CA GLN A 114 -10.27 -6.41 10.70
C GLN A 114 -10.45 -7.92 10.63
N TYR A 115 -9.72 -8.60 9.77
CA TYR A 115 -9.85 -10.06 9.63
C TYR A 115 -9.60 -10.82 10.92
N PHE A 116 -8.65 -10.38 11.73
CA PHE A 116 -8.32 -10.98 13.03
C PHE A 116 -8.88 -10.17 14.22
N ALA A 117 -9.55 -9.05 13.97
CA ALA A 117 -10.19 -8.29 15.02
C ALA A 117 -11.31 -9.15 15.64
N PRO A 118 -11.53 -9.12 16.97
CA PRO A 118 -12.68 -9.76 17.56
C PRO A 118 -13.94 -9.18 16.94
N PRO A 119 -14.98 -10.00 16.67
CA PRO A 119 -16.24 -9.48 16.20
C PRO A 119 -16.69 -8.39 17.17
N ASP A 120 -17.00 -7.23 16.61
CA ASP A 120 -17.55 -6.13 17.39
C ASP A 120 -18.69 -6.73 18.22
N LYS A 121 -18.54 -6.70 19.53
CA LYS A 121 -19.66 -6.92 20.41
C LYS A 121 -20.55 -5.72 20.20
N GLY A 122 -21.35 -5.79 19.15
CA GLY A 122 -22.37 -4.81 18.90
C GLY A 122 -23.01 -4.52 20.23
N SER A 123 -23.04 -3.26 20.60
CA SER A 123 -23.70 -2.82 21.83
C SER A 123 -25.10 -3.40 21.80
N GLY A 124 -25.23 -4.59 22.33
CA GLY A 124 -26.51 -5.20 22.59
C GLY A 124 -27.17 -4.37 23.67
N ASN A 125 -27.82 -3.32 23.26
CA ASN A 125 -28.90 -2.80 24.04
C ASN A 125 -29.99 -3.86 24.04
N ALA A 126 -29.87 -4.70 25.00
CA ALA A 126 -31.06 -5.43 25.39
C ALA A 126 -32.04 -4.47 26.01
#